data_4256ba1dd7cf24b11ed2a3660fcdf923
#
_entry.id   4256ba1dd7cf24b11ed2a3660fcdf923
#
_cell.length_a   1.000
_cell.length_b   1.000
_cell.length_c   1.000
_cell.angle_alpha   90.00
_cell.angle_beta   90.00
_cell.angle_gamma   90.00
#
_symmetry.space_group_name_H-M   'P 1'
#
loop_
_entity.id
_entity.type
_entity.pdbx_description
1 polymer ?
#
loop_
_entity_poly.entity_id
_entity_poly.type
_entity_poly.pdbx_seq_one_letter_code
_entity_poly.pdbx_strand_id
1 'polypeptide(L)'
;SIESDAWVSMKTANRYIYLFGSKTSEVWFDAGTSPIPFEPHPSGLIQFGCSAAFSPKVVGNSIVWLGSTANGVGVVLRTSGFVPEEVSNFATHWAFENYASVSDAIGDTYEALGHQFYILTFQSAKATWVWDAKMNMWHERGLWSASDDMYLAWRPLFHVFAFGKHMAL
;
A
#
# COMPACT_ATOMS: atom_id res chain seq x y z
N SER A 1 -17.90 13.46 2.87
CA SER A 1 -16.95 12.93 3.84
C SER A 1 -17.65 12.73 5.18
N ILE A 2 -17.44 11.58 5.80
CA ILE A 2 -17.98 11.26 7.14
C ILE A 2 -17.11 11.93 8.21
N GLU A 3 -15.81 11.94 8.00
CA GLU A 3 -14.82 12.55 8.89
C GLU A 3 -14.15 13.76 8.24
N SER A 4 -13.79 14.74 9.06
CA SER A 4 -13.02 15.91 8.59
C SER A 4 -11.54 15.57 8.61
N ASP A 5 -11.06 14.97 7.54
CA ASP A 5 -9.67 14.55 7.39
C ASP A 5 -9.11 15.01 6.03
N ALA A 6 -7.81 15.27 5.98
CA ALA A 6 -7.14 15.66 4.75
C ALA A 6 -6.95 14.43 3.83
N TRP A 7 -7.42 14.53 2.60
CA TRP A 7 -7.24 13.46 1.62
C TRP A 7 -5.77 13.31 1.21
N VAL A 8 -5.28 12.09 1.27
CA VAL A 8 -3.89 11.72 0.94
C VAL A 8 -3.85 10.97 -0.39
N SER A 9 -4.77 10.02 -0.60
CA SER A 9 -4.76 9.16 -1.78
C SER A 9 -6.15 8.64 -2.11
N MET A 10 -6.30 8.11 -3.30
CA MET A 10 -7.51 7.44 -3.75
C MET A 10 -7.17 6.17 -4.53
N LYS A 11 -7.98 5.13 -4.37
CA LYS A 11 -7.88 3.90 -5.14
C LYS A 11 -9.25 3.33 -5.43
N THR A 12 -9.44 2.78 -6.63
CA THR A 12 -10.65 2.07 -7.00
C THR A 12 -10.40 0.57 -7.02
N ALA A 13 -11.29 -0.19 -6.42
CA ALA A 13 -11.29 -1.66 -6.48
C ALA A 13 -12.71 -2.19 -6.27
N ASN A 14 -13.06 -3.29 -6.93
CA ASN A 14 -14.32 -4.02 -6.70
C ASN A 14 -15.59 -3.13 -6.81
N ARG A 15 -15.60 -2.14 -7.72
CA ARG A 15 -16.66 -1.13 -7.90
C ARG A 15 -16.81 -0.12 -6.77
N TYR A 16 -15.86 -0.05 -5.86
CA TYR A 16 -15.80 0.92 -4.79
C TYR A 16 -14.66 1.92 -5.01
N ILE A 17 -14.84 3.11 -4.47
CA ILE A 17 -13.81 4.13 -4.36
C ILE A 17 -13.35 4.17 -2.92
N TYR A 18 -12.07 3.95 -2.70
CA TYR A 18 -11.43 4.09 -1.40
C TYR A 18 -10.73 5.44 -1.36
N LEU A 19 -11.18 6.30 -0.47
CA LEU A 19 -10.61 7.61 -0.20
C LEU A 19 -9.78 7.52 1.08
N PHE A 20 -8.50 7.69 0.94
CA PHE A 20 -7.56 7.60 2.07
C PHE A 20 -7.27 8.99 2.60
N GLY A 21 -7.64 9.24 3.85
CA GLY A 21 -7.25 10.43 4.58
C GLY A 21 -5.95 10.22 5.38
N SER A 22 -5.54 11.23 6.13
CA SER A 22 -4.34 11.15 6.97
C SER A 22 -4.54 10.31 8.24
N LYS A 23 -5.77 10.19 8.72
CA LYS A 23 -6.13 9.45 9.95
C LYS A 23 -7.15 8.36 9.73
N THR A 24 -8.07 8.57 8.79
CA THR A 24 -9.16 7.66 8.47
C THR A 24 -9.25 7.45 6.98
N SER A 25 -9.97 6.41 6.56
CA SER A 25 -10.27 6.18 5.14
C SER A 25 -11.75 5.87 4.98
N GLU A 26 -12.31 6.23 3.84
CA GLU A 26 -13.73 6.05 3.55
C GLU A 26 -13.91 5.23 2.27
N VAL A 27 -14.91 4.37 2.27
CA VAL A 27 -15.32 3.63 1.08
C VAL A 27 -16.60 4.23 0.54
N TRP A 28 -16.59 4.54 -0.74
CA TRP A 28 -17.69 5.14 -1.47
C TRP A 28 -18.14 4.21 -2.60
N PHE A 29 -19.41 4.29 -2.97
CA PHE A 29 -19.99 3.51 -4.07
C PHE A 29 -20.87 4.39 -4.94
N ASP A 30 -21.14 3.91 -6.15
CA ASP A 30 -22.10 4.53 -7.06
C ASP A 30 -23.52 4.09 -6.69
N ALA A 31 -24.29 5.00 -6.10
CA ALA A 31 -25.68 4.80 -5.74
C ALA A 31 -26.65 5.14 -6.89
N GLY A 32 -26.15 5.69 -8.01
CA GLY A 32 -26.97 6.09 -9.14
C GLY A 32 -27.90 7.27 -8.86
N THR A 33 -27.67 8.03 -7.78
CA THR A 33 -28.49 9.16 -7.38
C THR A 33 -28.12 10.43 -8.13
N SER A 34 -29.08 11.36 -8.29
CA SER A 34 -28.85 12.67 -8.92
C SER A 34 -28.97 13.77 -7.85
N PRO A 35 -28.16 14.83 -7.84
CA PRO A 35 -27.12 15.22 -8.84
C PRO A 35 -25.74 14.57 -8.60
N ILE A 36 -25.50 13.92 -7.48
CA ILE A 36 -24.20 13.29 -7.15
C ILE A 36 -24.43 11.78 -7.00
N PRO A 37 -23.87 10.96 -7.91
CA PRO A 37 -24.12 9.52 -7.90
C PRO A 37 -23.33 8.75 -6.83
N PHE A 38 -22.31 9.36 -6.25
CA PHE A 38 -21.44 8.69 -5.28
C PHE A 38 -21.84 9.01 -3.84
N GLU A 39 -21.97 7.96 -3.04
CA GLU A 39 -22.31 8.05 -1.63
C GLU A 39 -21.33 7.23 -0.77
N PRO A 40 -21.07 7.65 0.50
CA PRO A 40 -20.27 6.87 1.41
C PRO A 40 -20.99 5.57 1.77
N HIS A 41 -20.27 4.46 1.75
CA HIS A 41 -20.83 3.18 2.15
C HIS A 41 -21.09 3.18 3.68
N PRO A 42 -22.26 2.73 4.16
CA PRO A 42 -22.61 2.79 5.60
C PRO A 42 -21.61 2.11 6.53
N SER A 43 -20.95 1.05 6.07
CA SER A 43 -19.92 0.32 6.82
C SER A 43 -18.52 0.58 6.28
N GLY A 44 -18.33 1.67 5.54
CA GLY A 44 -17.09 1.94 4.81
C GLY A 44 -16.12 2.87 5.53
N LEU A 45 -16.35 3.21 6.79
CA LEU A 45 -15.40 4.00 7.58
C LEU A 45 -14.30 3.08 8.15
N ILE A 46 -13.07 3.33 7.74
CA ILE A 46 -11.86 2.61 8.16
C ILE A 46 -11.06 3.53 9.08
N GLN A 47 -10.80 3.10 10.32
CA GLN A 47 -10.09 3.87 11.35
C GLN A 47 -8.57 3.88 11.18
N PHE A 48 -8.11 3.80 9.94
CA PHE A 48 -6.70 3.92 9.56
C PHE A 48 -6.59 4.84 8.34
N GLY A 49 -5.69 5.79 8.43
CA GLY A 49 -5.33 6.64 7.31
C GLY A 49 -4.22 6.05 6.45
N CYS A 50 -3.70 6.85 5.54
CA CYS A 50 -2.60 6.51 4.65
C CYS A 50 -1.40 7.41 4.94
N SER A 51 -0.25 6.81 5.20
CA SER A 51 0.99 7.53 5.49
C SER A 51 1.80 7.89 4.25
N ALA A 52 1.56 7.21 3.13
CA ALA A 52 2.28 7.44 1.87
C ALA A 52 1.30 7.43 0.69
N ALA A 53 1.18 8.55 0.01
CA ALA A 53 0.18 8.77 -1.04
C ALA A 53 0.27 7.77 -2.22
N PHE A 54 1.45 7.26 -2.51
CA PHE A 54 1.68 6.32 -3.61
C PHE A 54 1.71 4.86 -3.17
N SER A 55 1.48 4.57 -1.89
CA SER A 55 1.46 3.20 -1.36
C SER A 55 0.22 2.38 -1.70
N PRO A 56 -1.02 2.93 -1.84
CA PRO A 56 -2.19 2.10 -2.07
C PRO A 56 -2.16 1.38 -3.43
N LYS A 57 -2.25 0.05 -3.38
CA LYS A 57 -2.30 -0.82 -4.58
C LYS A 57 -3.33 -1.93 -4.40
N VAL A 58 -3.80 -2.45 -5.53
CA VAL A 58 -4.70 -3.60 -5.56
C VAL A 58 -3.87 -4.87 -5.64
N VAL A 59 -4.08 -5.78 -4.71
CA VAL A 59 -3.49 -7.13 -4.67
C VAL A 59 -4.64 -8.13 -4.60
N GLY A 60 -4.86 -8.84 -5.67
CA GLY A 60 -6.04 -9.69 -5.81
C GLY A 60 -7.34 -8.88 -5.68
N ASN A 61 -8.18 -9.24 -4.73
CA ASN A 61 -9.43 -8.55 -4.42
C ASN A 61 -9.33 -7.55 -3.26
N SER A 62 -8.12 -7.30 -2.77
CA SER A 62 -7.85 -6.42 -1.63
C SER A 62 -7.10 -5.17 -2.05
N ILE A 63 -7.23 -4.10 -1.29
CA ILE A 63 -6.30 -2.97 -1.36
C ILE A 63 -5.29 -3.13 -0.23
N VAL A 64 -4.02 -2.93 -0.56
CA VAL A 64 -2.91 -2.90 0.38
C VAL A 64 -2.32 -1.50 0.39
N TRP A 65 -2.05 -0.94 1.58
CA TRP A 65 -1.47 0.40 1.72
C TRP A 65 -0.62 0.53 2.98
N LEU A 66 0.22 1.53 3.00
CA LEU A 66 0.98 1.93 4.19
C LEU A 66 0.15 2.93 4.99
N GLY A 67 -0.33 2.50 6.13
CA GLY A 67 -1.02 3.32 7.11
C GLY A 67 -0.14 3.66 8.31
N SER A 68 -0.75 4.28 9.31
CA SER A 68 -0.10 4.52 10.61
C SER A 68 -0.99 4.06 11.74
N THR A 69 -0.37 3.60 12.81
CA THR A 69 -1.04 3.37 14.09
C THR A 69 -1.31 4.70 14.79
N ALA A 70 -2.09 4.66 15.87
CA ALA A 70 -2.32 5.83 16.72
C ALA A 70 -1.00 6.42 17.28
N ASN A 71 0.06 5.63 17.37
CA ASN A 71 1.38 6.05 17.85
C ASN A 71 2.30 6.56 16.71
N GLY A 72 1.79 6.64 15.48
CA GLY A 72 2.55 7.15 14.32
C GLY A 72 3.49 6.13 13.66
N VAL A 73 3.52 4.89 14.11
CA VAL A 73 4.33 3.83 13.48
C VAL A 73 3.70 3.40 12.17
N GLY A 74 4.50 3.31 11.12
CA GLY A 74 4.06 2.79 9.83
C GLY A 74 3.65 1.31 9.91
N VAL A 75 2.47 0.99 9.43
CA VAL A 75 1.95 -0.39 9.34
C VAL A 75 1.42 -0.64 7.94
N VAL A 76 1.60 -1.86 7.43
CA VAL A 76 0.98 -2.23 6.16
C VAL A 76 -0.34 -2.93 6.43
N LEU A 77 -1.37 -2.39 5.83
CA LEU A 77 -2.75 -2.84 6.00
C LEU A 77 -3.27 -3.42 4.68
N ARG A 78 -4.16 -4.40 4.80
CA ARG A 78 -4.92 -4.99 3.69
C ARG A 78 -6.40 -4.90 4.00
N THR A 79 -7.24 -4.63 3.00
CA THR A 79 -8.69 -4.75 3.17
C THR A 79 -9.12 -6.21 3.10
N SER A 80 -9.95 -6.65 4.06
CA SER A 80 -10.75 -7.86 3.98
C SER A 80 -12.23 -7.41 3.96
N GLY A 81 -12.81 -7.30 2.75
CA GLY A 81 -14.01 -6.49 2.57
C GLY A 81 -13.71 -5.01 2.85
N PHE A 82 -14.35 -4.44 3.89
CA PHE A 82 -14.07 -3.07 4.36
C PHE A 82 -13.33 -3.04 5.71
N VAL A 83 -12.93 -4.21 6.22
CA VAL A 83 -12.20 -4.31 7.49
C VAL A 83 -10.71 -4.29 7.19
N PRO A 84 -9.93 -3.41 7.82
CA PRO A 84 -8.49 -3.40 7.70
C PRO A 84 -7.87 -4.54 8.52
N GLU A 85 -6.99 -5.29 7.91
CA GLU A 85 -6.15 -6.31 8.54
C GLU A 85 -4.70 -5.91 8.41
N GLU A 86 -3.94 -5.99 9.50
CA GLU A 86 -2.52 -5.75 9.47
C GLU A 86 -1.79 -6.95 8.88
N VAL A 87 -0.91 -6.70 7.90
CA VAL A 87 -0.06 -7.71 7.28
C VAL A 87 1.43 -7.46 7.54
N SER A 88 1.78 -6.33 8.13
CA SER A 88 3.14 -6.06 8.62
C SER A 88 3.51 -7.01 9.77
N ASN A 89 4.79 -7.21 9.98
CA ASN A 89 5.33 -8.06 11.03
C ASN A 89 6.39 -7.31 11.84
N PHE A 90 6.93 -7.94 12.87
CA PHE A 90 7.93 -7.33 13.74
C PHE A 90 9.14 -6.75 12.97
N ALA A 91 9.63 -7.46 11.96
CA ALA A 91 10.78 -6.98 11.17
C ALA A 91 10.48 -5.70 10.40
N THR A 92 9.29 -5.65 9.76
CA THR A 92 8.85 -4.45 9.02
C THR A 92 8.55 -3.29 9.97
N HIS A 93 7.95 -3.54 11.15
CA HIS A 93 7.74 -2.51 12.16
C HIS A 93 9.06 -1.90 12.60
N TRP A 94 10.01 -2.75 13.01
CA TRP A 94 11.33 -2.28 13.43
C TRP A 94 12.01 -1.44 12.34
N ALA A 95 11.95 -1.90 11.08
CA ALA A 95 12.54 -1.16 9.98
C ALA A 95 11.87 0.21 9.79
N PHE A 96 10.52 0.25 9.74
CA PHE A 96 9.78 1.50 9.49
C PHE A 96 9.92 2.51 10.62
N GLU A 97 10.05 2.06 11.88
CA GLU A 97 10.36 2.93 13.02
C GLU A 97 11.73 3.60 12.93
N ASN A 98 12.70 2.92 12.29
CA ASN A 98 14.05 3.44 12.13
C ASN A 98 14.27 4.27 10.85
N TYR A 99 13.27 4.36 9.97
CA TYR A 99 13.36 5.23 8.80
C TYR A 99 13.09 6.69 9.17
N ALA A 100 13.83 7.60 8.56
CA ALA A 100 13.64 9.03 8.78
C ALA A 100 12.25 9.52 8.35
N SER A 101 11.67 8.88 7.35
CA SER A 101 10.31 9.09 6.87
C SER A 101 9.79 7.83 6.20
N VAL A 102 8.48 7.60 6.33
CA VAL A 102 7.76 6.55 5.58
C VAL A 102 6.81 7.15 4.53
N SER A 103 6.66 8.47 4.49
CA SER A 103 5.70 9.16 3.61
C SER A 103 6.12 9.18 2.14
N ASP A 104 7.37 8.93 1.85
CA ASP A 104 7.95 8.83 0.49
C ASP A 104 7.86 7.43 -0.11
N ALA A 105 7.21 6.50 0.59
CA ALA A 105 7.07 5.13 0.12
C ALA A 105 6.20 5.04 -1.14
N ILE A 106 6.70 4.28 -2.11
CA ILE A 106 6.02 3.98 -3.36
C ILE A 106 5.67 2.49 -3.37
N GLY A 107 4.39 2.20 -3.52
CA GLY A 107 3.88 0.85 -3.68
C GLY A 107 3.87 0.40 -5.14
N ASP A 108 4.09 -0.88 -5.38
CA ASP A 108 3.88 -1.52 -6.66
C ASP A 108 3.42 -2.97 -6.48
N THR A 109 2.93 -3.60 -7.54
CA THR A 109 2.43 -4.97 -7.49
C THR A 109 2.80 -5.73 -8.75
N TYR A 110 3.09 -7.02 -8.60
CA TYR A 110 3.18 -7.94 -9.73
C TYR A 110 2.73 -9.34 -9.33
N GLU A 111 2.44 -10.15 -10.33
CA GLU A 111 2.08 -11.55 -10.16
C GLU A 111 3.10 -12.42 -10.88
N ALA A 112 3.57 -13.46 -10.21
CA ALA A 112 4.49 -14.42 -10.81
C ALA A 112 4.32 -15.80 -10.15
N LEU A 113 4.34 -16.87 -10.94
CA LEU A 113 4.29 -18.27 -10.48
C LEU A 113 3.11 -18.57 -9.54
N GLY A 114 1.97 -17.90 -9.74
CA GLY A 114 0.79 -18.06 -8.89
C GLY A 114 0.88 -17.37 -7.53
N HIS A 115 1.83 -16.47 -7.34
CA HIS A 115 1.95 -15.59 -6.19
C HIS A 115 1.64 -14.15 -6.59
N GLN A 116 1.08 -13.38 -5.64
CA GLN A 116 0.83 -11.97 -5.77
C GLN A 116 1.73 -11.23 -4.79
N PHE A 117 2.47 -10.27 -5.32
CA PHE A 117 3.45 -9.52 -4.54
C PHE A 117 3.05 -8.06 -4.43
N TYR A 118 3.15 -7.52 -3.23
CA TYR A 118 3.12 -6.10 -2.97
C TYR A 118 4.53 -5.63 -2.65
N ILE A 119 5.02 -4.66 -3.39
CA ILE A 119 6.35 -4.07 -3.22
C ILE A 119 6.17 -2.70 -2.58
N LEU A 120 7.00 -2.39 -1.60
CA LEU A 120 7.02 -1.09 -0.94
C LEU A 120 8.46 -0.58 -0.91
N THR A 121 8.73 0.47 -1.69
CA THR A 121 10.06 1.07 -1.79
C THR A 121 10.09 2.41 -1.09
N PHE A 122 10.96 2.54 -0.11
CA PHE A 122 11.23 3.76 0.64
C PHE A 122 12.42 4.48 0.01
N GLN A 123 12.16 5.66 -0.57
CA GLN A 123 13.17 6.40 -1.34
C GLN A 123 14.29 6.94 -0.44
N SER A 124 13.93 7.59 0.66
CA SER A 124 14.89 8.17 1.61
C SER A 124 15.69 7.11 2.37
N ALA A 125 15.04 6.00 2.73
CA ALA A 125 15.69 4.89 3.42
C ALA A 125 16.48 3.97 2.49
N LYS A 126 16.32 4.13 1.16
CA LYS A 126 16.94 3.26 0.12
C LYS A 126 16.67 1.77 0.37
N ALA A 127 15.46 1.45 0.83
CA ALA A 127 15.06 0.09 1.18
C ALA A 127 13.80 -0.31 0.41
N THR A 128 13.70 -1.58 0.06
CA THR A 128 12.53 -2.15 -0.60
C THR A 128 12.09 -3.42 0.10
N TRP A 129 10.85 -3.44 0.52
CA TRP A 129 10.20 -4.59 1.13
C TRP A 129 9.19 -5.21 0.18
N VAL A 130 9.09 -6.52 0.18
CA VAL A 130 8.16 -7.27 -0.65
C VAL A 130 7.33 -8.21 0.23
N TRP A 131 6.03 -8.08 0.11
CA TRP A 131 5.07 -8.98 0.74
C TRP A 131 4.52 -9.97 -0.28
N ASP A 132 4.66 -11.26 0.00
CA ASP A 132 4.00 -12.33 -0.73
C ASP A 132 2.64 -12.59 -0.07
N ALA A 133 1.58 -12.20 -0.77
CA ALA A 133 0.21 -12.33 -0.25
C ALA A 133 -0.24 -13.78 -0.04
N LYS A 134 0.29 -14.71 -0.83
CA LYS A 134 -0.05 -16.14 -0.75
C LYS A 134 0.59 -16.82 0.45
N MET A 135 1.84 -16.48 0.73
CA MET A 135 2.59 -17.07 1.83
C MET A 135 2.46 -16.24 3.11
N ASN A 136 1.91 -15.05 3.02
CA ASN A 136 1.88 -14.04 4.09
C ASN A 136 3.27 -13.77 4.69
N MET A 137 4.25 -13.61 3.82
CA MET A 137 5.66 -13.46 4.21
C MET A 137 6.25 -12.17 3.64
N TRP A 138 7.07 -11.53 4.46
CA TRP A 138 7.87 -10.37 4.08
C TRP A 138 9.31 -10.74 3.83
N HIS A 139 9.92 -10.13 2.83
CA HIS A 139 11.36 -10.16 2.61
C HIS A 139 11.85 -8.81 2.13
N GLU A 140 13.07 -8.47 2.49
CA GLU A 140 13.74 -7.31 1.93
C GLU A 140 14.31 -7.67 0.56
N ARG A 141 14.22 -6.73 -0.39
CA ARG A 141 14.77 -6.86 -1.74
C ARG A 141 15.70 -5.70 -2.02
N GLY A 142 16.87 -5.99 -2.51
CA GLY A 142 17.86 -4.97 -2.82
C GLY A 142 18.84 -5.42 -3.89
N LEU A 143 19.69 -4.48 -4.30
CA LEU A 143 20.83 -4.72 -5.17
C LEU A 143 22.10 -4.55 -4.34
N TRP A 144 23.00 -5.52 -4.41
CA TRP A 144 24.29 -5.39 -3.79
C TRP A 144 25.15 -4.37 -4.54
N SER A 145 25.66 -3.36 -3.85
CA SER A 145 26.64 -2.40 -4.37
C SER A 145 28.03 -2.80 -3.86
N ALA A 146 28.88 -3.28 -4.77
CA ALA A 146 30.24 -3.64 -4.41
C ALA A 146 31.12 -2.41 -4.12
N SER A 147 30.77 -1.23 -4.62
CA SER A 147 31.50 0.02 -4.36
C SER A 147 31.23 0.57 -2.96
N ASP A 148 30.01 0.36 -2.46
CA ASP A 148 29.57 0.92 -1.18
C ASP A 148 29.55 -0.14 -0.07
N ASP A 149 29.80 -1.41 -0.43
CA ASP A 149 29.76 -2.59 0.45
C ASP A 149 28.42 -2.70 1.22
N MET A 150 27.29 -2.39 0.51
CA MET A 150 25.97 -2.39 1.11
C MET A 150 24.86 -2.77 0.11
N TYR A 151 23.71 -3.15 0.63
CA TYR A 151 22.49 -3.28 -0.15
C TYR A 151 21.86 -1.91 -0.40
N LEU A 152 21.48 -1.68 -1.65
CA LEU A 152 20.69 -0.53 -2.09
C LEU A 152 19.26 -0.97 -2.37
N ALA A 153 18.32 -0.02 -2.39
CA ALA A 153 16.96 -0.27 -2.80
C ALA A 153 16.88 -1.00 -4.15
N TRP A 154 15.87 -1.82 -4.31
CA TRP A 154 15.53 -2.37 -5.62
C TRP A 154 15.23 -1.23 -6.60
N ARG A 155 15.94 -1.17 -7.75
CA ARG A 155 15.86 -0.04 -8.68
C ARG A 155 14.51 0.11 -9.37
N PRO A 156 13.86 -0.97 -9.85
CA PRO A 156 12.57 -0.85 -10.49
C PRO A 156 11.51 -0.35 -9.52
N LEU A 157 10.78 0.69 -9.92
CA LEU A 157 9.67 1.25 -9.16
C LEU A 157 8.32 0.72 -9.63
N PHE A 158 8.25 0.24 -10.88
CA PHE A 158 7.02 -0.24 -11.49
C PHE A 158 7.25 -1.52 -12.26
N HIS A 159 6.25 -2.41 -12.19
CA HIS A 159 6.22 -3.65 -12.94
C HIS A 159 5.00 -3.67 -13.85
N VAL A 160 5.19 -4.19 -15.07
CA VAL A 160 4.10 -4.41 -16.01
C VAL A 160 4.31 -5.75 -16.71
N PHE A 161 3.22 -6.49 -16.86
CA PHE A 161 3.24 -7.69 -17.72
C PHE A 161 2.70 -7.31 -19.09
N ALA A 162 3.55 -7.34 -20.10
CA ALA A 162 3.17 -7.08 -21.49
C ALA A 162 3.99 -7.94 -22.44
N PHE A 163 3.40 -8.28 -23.58
CA PHE A 163 4.04 -9.12 -24.62
C PHE A 163 4.55 -10.48 -24.09
N GLY A 164 3.85 -11.07 -23.10
CA GLY A 164 4.24 -12.33 -22.48
C GLY A 164 5.47 -12.25 -21.56
N LYS A 165 5.89 -11.05 -21.17
CA LYS A 165 7.07 -10.81 -20.31
C LYS A 165 6.76 -9.87 -19.17
N HIS A 166 7.40 -10.11 -18.02
CA HIS A 166 7.48 -9.12 -16.95
C HIS A 166 8.54 -8.09 -17.31
N MET A 167 8.14 -6.83 -17.32
CA MET A 167 9.03 -5.69 -17.48
C MET A 167 9.04 -4.89 -16.18
N ALA A 168 10.22 -4.43 -15.80
CA ALA A 168 10.43 -3.62 -14.60
C ALA A 168 11.13 -2.31 -15.01
N LEU A 169 10.57 -1.18 -14.57
CA LEU A 169 10.98 0.18 -14.90
C LEU A 169 11.48 0.91 -13.65
#